data_4b17ab6a2b715f1d0cbe01b9bb1c2cd9
#
_entry.id   4b17ab6a2b715f1d0cbe01b9bb1c2cd9
#
_cell.length_a   1.000
_cell.length_b   1.000
_cell.length_c   1.000
_cell.angle_alpha   90.00
_cell.angle_beta   90.00
_cell.angle_gamma   90.00
#
_symmetry.space_group_name_H-M   'P 1'
#
loop_
_entity.id
_entity.type
_entity.pdbx_description
1 polymer ?
#
loop_
_entity_poly.entity_id
_entity_poly.type
_entity_poly.pdbx_seq_one_letter_code
_entity_poly.pdbx_strand_id
1 'polypeptide(L)'
;MGKCQATTQGVPQGGPLSPVLANVVLDQLDWALQRQGRRFARYADDCNILVKSQRAGERLMQNVTRYLRDSLRLTVNAQKSAVDRPRNRKFLGFTVSRAGARIKVADSAIDQLKAKIRELTRRTRGHRLSDIVQELKTALTGWSSLLRNCRSVEPSA
;
A
#
# COMPACT_ATOMS: atom_id res chain seq x y z
N MET A 1 3.53 -32.31 -3.13
CA MET A 1 3.70 -32.13 -4.59
C MET A 1 2.74 -31.06 -5.07
N GLY A 2 3.25 -29.85 -5.36
CA GLY A 2 2.45 -28.76 -5.91
C GLY A 2 2.09 -29.04 -7.36
N LYS A 3 0.79 -29.00 -7.70
CA LYS A 3 0.34 -29.12 -9.08
C LYS A 3 0.69 -27.83 -9.83
N CYS A 4 1.57 -27.91 -10.85
CA CYS A 4 1.75 -26.83 -11.82
C CYS A 4 0.46 -26.69 -12.65
N GLN A 5 -0.29 -25.63 -12.45
CA GLN A 5 -1.34 -25.21 -13.37
C GLN A 5 -0.72 -24.27 -14.41
N ALA A 6 -0.86 -24.63 -15.70
CA ALA A 6 -0.51 -23.70 -16.78
C ALA A 6 -1.47 -22.50 -16.75
N THR A 7 -0.95 -21.33 -16.46
CA THR A 7 -1.71 -20.06 -16.53
C THR A 7 -1.52 -19.47 -17.91
N THR A 8 -2.61 -19.22 -18.60
CA THR A 8 -2.63 -18.56 -19.94
C THR A 8 -2.55 -17.05 -19.87
N GLN A 9 -2.70 -16.45 -18.68
CA GLN A 9 -2.65 -15.01 -18.45
C GLN A 9 -1.98 -14.69 -17.10
N GLY A 10 -1.21 -13.59 -17.09
CA GLY A 10 -0.55 -13.07 -15.89
C GLY A 10 0.78 -13.74 -15.59
N VAL A 11 1.35 -13.38 -14.45
CA VAL A 11 2.61 -13.94 -13.91
C VAL A 11 2.34 -14.58 -12.55
N PRO A 12 3.13 -15.59 -12.13
CA PRO A 12 2.98 -16.17 -10.81
C PRO A 12 3.09 -15.12 -9.71
N GLN A 13 2.16 -15.15 -8.75
CA GLN A 13 2.22 -14.26 -7.59
C GLN A 13 3.48 -14.54 -6.76
N GLY A 14 4.17 -13.44 -6.35
CA GLY A 14 5.40 -13.55 -5.55
C GLY A 14 6.68 -13.76 -6.35
N GLY A 15 6.61 -13.81 -7.69
CA GLY A 15 7.82 -13.87 -8.53
C GLY A 15 8.59 -12.54 -8.49
N PRO A 16 9.95 -12.57 -8.55
CA PRO A 16 10.78 -11.36 -8.47
C PRO A 16 10.57 -10.39 -9.63
N LEU A 17 10.09 -10.86 -10.77
CA LEU A 17 9.78 -10.04 -11.96
C LEU A 17 8.42 -9.34 -11.88
N SER A 18 7.48 -9.82 -11.06
CA SER A 18 6.13 -9.26 -11.00
C SER A 18 6.09 -7.76 -10.70
N PRO A 19 6.86 -7.21 -9.72
CA PRO A 19 6.89 -5.78 -9.46
C PRO A 19 7.48 -4.95 -10.61
N VAL A 20 8.47 -5.49 -11.30
CA VAL A 20 9.11 -4.82 -12.46
C VAL A 20 8.12 -4.74 -13.61
N LEU A 21 7.48 -5.85 -13.97
CA LEU A 21 6.48 -5.89 -15.04
C LEU A 21 5.28 -4.98 -14.73
N ALA A 22 4.81 -4.98 -13.48
CA ALA A 22 3.76 -4.07 -13.05
C ALA A 22 4.17 -2.60 -13.24
N ASN A 23 5.40 -2.24 -12.90
CA ASN A 23 5.90 -0.88 -13.09
C ASN A 23 5.99 -0.50 -14.59
N VAL A 24 6.48 -1.39 -15.45
CA VAL A 24 6.56 -1.15 -16.90
C VAL A 24 5.16 -0.92 -17.49
N VAL A 25 4.18 -1.74 -17.14
CA VAL A 25 2.82 -1.61 -17.67
C VAL A 25 2.14 -0.35 -17.13
N LEU A 26 2.27 -0.06 -15.84
CA LEU A 26 1.62 1.09 -15.19
C LEU A 26 2.33 2.42 -15.43
N ASP A 27 3.54 2.44 -15.99
CA ASP A 27 4.22 3.66 -16.42
C ASP A 27 3.36 4.48 -17.40
N GLN A 28 2.62 3.82 -18.27
CA GLN A 28 1.68 4.50 -19.18
C GLN A 28 0.56 5.25 -18.42
N LEU A 29 0.08 4.69 -17.31
CA LEU A 29 -0.88 5.36 -16.44
C LEU A 29 -0.25 6.58 -15.77
N ASP A 30 0.98 6.44 -15.28
CA ASP A 30 1.72 7.53 -14.62
C ASP A 30 1.90 8.71 -15.60
N TRP A 31 2.32 8.45 -16.81
CA TRP A 31 2.41 9.46 -17.86
C TRP A 31 1.07 10.10 -18.21
N ALA A 32 0.00 9.33 -18.27
CA ALA A 32 -1.33 9.86 -18.54
C ALA A 32 -1.82 10.79 -17.43
N LEU A 33 -1.57 10.44 -16.16
CA LEU A 33 -1.90 11.26 -14.99
C LEU A 33 -1.04 12.53 -14.93
N GLN A 34 0.25 12.41 -15.21
CA GLN A 34 1.19 13.53 -15.20
C GLN A 34 0.86 14.57 -16.28
N ARG A 35 0.55 14.13 -17.50
CA ARG A 35 0.11 15.02 -18.61
C ARG A 35 -1.16 15.80 -18.26
N GLN A 36 -2.04 15.23 -17.42
CA GLN A 36 -3.24 15.89 -16.92
C GLN A 36 -2.96 16.81 -15.70
N GLY A 37 -1.71 16.97 -15.28
CA GLY A 37 -1.33 17.74 -14.10
C GLY A 37 -1.88 17.17 -12.79
N ARG A 38 -2.13 15.85 -12.72
CA ARG A 38 -2.67 15.20 -11.53
C ARG A 38 -1.56 14.96 -10.50
N ARG A 39 -1.87 15.26 -9.24
CA ARG A 39 -1.01 14.84 -8.12
C ARG A 39 -1.37 13.43 -7.73
N PHE A 40 -0.42 12.51 -7.80
CA PHE A 40 -0.62 11.12 -7.45
C PHE A 40 0.63 10.53 -6.78
N ALA A 41 0.45 9.42 -6.09
CA ALA A 41 1.52 8.60 -5.57
C ALA A 41 1.19 7.14 -5.89
N ARG A 42 2.11 6.43 -6.53
CA ARG A 42 1.98 5.01 -6.85
C ARG A 42 3.12 4.21 -6.23
N TYR A 43 2.78 3.08 -5.68
CA TYR A 43 3.72 2.07 -5.22
C TYR A 43 3.24 0.69 -5.71
N ALA A 44 3.96 0.10 -6.64
CA ALA A 44 3.53 -1.10 -7.37
C ALA A 44 2.13 -0.91 -7.99
N ASP A 45 1.16 -1.71 -7.59
CA ASP A 45 -0.24 -1.66 -8.01
C ASP A 45 -1.12 -0.70 -7.19
N ASP A 46 -0.65 -0.26 -6.02
CA ASP A 46 -1.36 0.72 -5.20
C ASP A 46 -1.14 2.14 -5.72
N CYS A 47 -2.22 2.83 -6.09
CA CYS A 47 -2.18 4.21 -6.60
C CYS A 47 -3.17 5.10 -5.86
N ASN A 48 -2.68 6.22 -5.32
CA ASN A 48 -3.50 7.29 -4.75
C ASN A 48 -3.43 8.53 -5.63
N ILE A 49 -4.58 9.05 -6.05
CA ILE A 49 -4.68 10.26 -6.87
C ILE A 49 -5.44 11.32 -6.07
N LEU A 50 -4.84 12.49 -5.93
CA LEU A 50 -5.41 13.59 -5.15
C LEU A 50 -6.35 14.43 -6.01
N VAL A 51 -7.54 14.69 -5.49
CA VAL A 51 -8.58 15.49 -6.13
C VAL A 51 -9.18 16.51 -5.17
N LYS A 52 -9.74 17.60 -5.71
CA LYS A 52 -10.29 18.69 -4.90
C LYS A 52 -11.70 18.42 -4.37
N SER A 53 -12.46 17.52 -4.99
CA SER A 53 -13.84 17.20 -4.60
C SER A 53 -14.17 15.73 -4.85
N GLN A 54 -15.18 15.23 -4.14
CA GLN A 54 -15.66 13.87 -4.30
C GLN A 54 -16.16 13.62 -5.73
N ARG A 55 -16.98 14.53 -6.28
CA ARG A 55 -17.47 14.41 -7.66
C ARG A 55 -16.35 14.34 -8.70
N ALA A 56 -15.25 15.11 -8.50
CA ALA A 56 -14.08 15.01 -9.36
C ALA A 56 -13.37 13.68 -9.21
N GLY A 57 -13.32 13.12 -7.99
CA GLY A 57 -12.77 11.81 -7.71
C GLY A 57 -13.55 10.69 -8.38
N GLU A 58 -14.87 10.73 -8.31
CA GLU A 58 -15.75 9.72 -8.93
C GLU A 58 -15.58 9.70 -10.46
N ARG A 59 -15.57 10.89 -11.09
CA ARG A 59 -15.29 11.00 -12.53
C ARG A 59 -13.90 10.47 -12.90
N LEU A 60 -12.89 10.81 -12.08
CA LEU A 60 -11.53 10.35 -12.31
C LEU A 60 -11.43 8.83 -12.15
N MET A 61 -12.06 8.25 -11.13
CA MET A 61 -12.12 6.81 -10.92
C MET A 61 -12.70 6.09 -12.14
N GLN A 62 -13.82 6.58 -12.67
CA GLN A 62 -14.43 6.01 -13.89
C GLN A 62 -13.48 6.10 -15.09
N ASN A 63 -12.84 7.25 -15.30
CA ASN A 63 -11.91 7.45 -16.40
C ASN A 63 -10.67 6.57 -16.30
N VAL A 64 -10.07 6.48 -15.11
CA VAL A 64 -8.91 5.62 -14.86
C VAL A 64 -9.29 4.14 -15.02
N THR A 65 -10.44 3.72 -14.49
CA THR A 65 -10.92 2.34 -14.65
C THR A 65 -11.12 1.98 -16.12
N ARG A 66 -11.71 2.89 -16.89
CA ARG A 66 -11.89 2.72 -18.34
C ARG A 66 -10.54 2.63 -19.05
N TYR A 67 -9.62 3.54 -18.77
CA TYR A 67 -8.28 3.54 -19.36
C TYR A 67 -7.52 2.26 -19.08
N LEU A 68 -7.50 1.80 -17.82
CA LEU A 68 -6.85 0.55 -17.41
C LEU A 68 -7.44 -0.66 -18.14
N ARG A 69 -8.78 -0.73 -18.26
CA ARG A 69 -9.46 -1.82 -18.94
C ARG A 69 -9.22 -1.80 -20.46
N ASP A 70 -9.40 -0.65 -21.09
CA ASP A 70 -9.46 -0.55 -22.55
C ASP A 70 -8.05 -0.48 -23.18
N SER A 71 -7.12 0.23 -22.54
CA SER A 71 -5.75 0.42 -23.04
C SER A 71 -4.76 -0.60 -22.50
N LEU A 72 -4.82 -0.89 -21.19
CA LEU A 72 -3.83 -1.77 -20.53
C LEU A 72 -4.35 -3.19 -20.28
N ARG A 73 -5.64 -3.46 -20.56
CA ARG A 73 -6.29 -4.77 -20.32
C ARG A 73 -6.21 -5.21 -18.86
N LEU A 74 -6.19 -4.24 -17.93
CA LEU A 74 -6.11 -4.46 -16.49
C LEU A 74 -7.48 -4.25 -15.85
N THR A 75 -7.79 -5.06 -14.83
CA THR A 75 -9.02 -4.94 -14.03
C THR A 75 -8.75 -4.25 -12.71
N VAL A 76 -9.51 -3.20 -12.42
CA VAL A 76 -9.46 -2.51 -11.13
C VAL A 76 -10.23 -3.32 -10.08
N ASN A 77 -9.63 -3.51 -8.92
CA ASN A 77 -10.31 -4.15 -7.79
C ASN A 77 -11.31 -3.16 -7.15
N ALA A 78 -12.59 -3.30 -7.50
CA ALA A 78 -13.66 -2.41 -7.04
C ALA A 78 -13.85 -2.43 -5.51
N GLN A 79 -13.55 -3.54 -4.84
CA GLN A 79 -13.68 -3.65 -3.37
C GLN A 79 -12.60 -2.86 -2.62
N LYS A 80 -11.40 -2.74 -3.21
CA LYS A 80 -10.28 -2.00 -2.60
C LYS A 80 -10.21 -0.55 -3.07
N SER A 81 -10.79 -0.23 -4.22
CA SER A 81 -10.78 1.11 -4.80
C SER A 81 -11.97 1.94 -4.32
N ALA A 82 -11.71 3.14 -3.83
CA ALA A 82 -12.77 4.05 -3.40
C ALA A 82 -12.31 5.50 -3.48
N VAL A 83 -13.28 6.39 -3.65
CA VAL A 83 -13.10 7.84 -3.51
C VAL A 83 -13.50 8.23 -2.10
N ASP A 84 -12.54 8.75 -1.33
CA ASP A 84 -12.77 9.10 0.07
C ASP A 84 -11.78 10.18 0.53
N ARG A 85 -12.00 10.71 1.72
CA ARG A 85 -11.10 11.67 2.34
C ARG A 85 -9.77 10.99 2.72
N PRO A 86 -8.61 11.67 2.60
CA PRO A 86 -7.30 11.07 2.88
C PRO A 86 -7.19 10.42 4.27
N ARG A 87 -7.87 10.99 5.27
CA ARG A 87 -7.89 10.45 6.65
C ARG A 87 -8.54 9.07 6.79
N ASN A 88 -9.44 8.72 5.88
CA ASN A 88 -10.16 7.43 5.89
C ASN A 88 -9.42 6.37 5.06
N ARG A 89 -8.38 6.75 4.35
CA ARG A 89 -7.59 5.84 3.50
C ARG A 89 -6.21 5.62 4.09
N LYS A 90 -5.69 4.43 3.86
CA LYS A 90 -4.32 4.07 4.20
C LYS A 90 -3.50 3.85 2.93
N PHE A 91 -2.23 4.23 2.99
CA PHE A 91 -1.27 3.99 1.94
C PHE A 91 0.07 3.60 2.56
N LEU A 92 0.59 2.43 2.20
CA LEU A 92 1.85 1.89 2.75
C LEU A 92 1.89 1.83 4.29
N GLY A 93 0.76 1.55 4.93
CA GLY A 93 0.67 1.51 6.39
C GLY A 93 0.49 2.87 7.07
N PHE A 94 0.36 3.96 6.30
CA PHE A 94 0.17 5.31 6.81
C PHE A 94 -1.22 5.86 6.46
N THR A 95 -1.64 6.87 7.22
CA THR A 95 -2.83 7.68 6.95
C THR A 95 -2.56 9.13 7.33
N VAL A 96 -3.49 10.04 7.00
CA VAL A 96 -3.38 11.45 7.34
C VAL A 96 -4.16 11.74 8.62
N SER A 97 -3.62 12.58 9.49
CA SER A 97 -4.29 12.98 10.73
C SER A 97 -5.60 13.74 10.45
N ARG A 98 -6.49 13.79 11.44
CA ARG A 98 -7.79 14.48 11.32
C ARG A 98 -7.65 15.97 10.97
N ALA A 99 -6.59 16.62 11.44
CA ALA A 99 -6.24 17.99 11.11
C ALA A 99 -5.61 18.16 9.71
N GLY A 100 -5.36 17.07 8.97
CA GLY A 100 -4.82 17.11 7.62
C GLY A 100 -3.32 17.46 7.50
N ALA A 101 -2.67 17.84 8.62
CA ALA A 101 -1.33 18.41 8.60
C ALA A 101 -0.20 17.39 8.87
N ARG A 102 -0.51 16.16 9.31
CA ARG A 102 0.53 15.19 9.71
C ARG A 102 0.21 13.79 9.18
N ILE A 103 1.24 13.10 8.75
CA ILE A 103 1.18 11.66 8.44
C ILE A 103 1.25 10.90 9.76
N LYS A 104 0.36 9.94 9.96
CA LYS A 104 0.38 9.01 11.10
C LYS A 104 0.38 7.57 10.61
N VAL A 105 0.86 6.65 11.43
CA VAL A 105 0.71 5.22 11.18
C VAL A 105 -0.78 4.85 11.25
N ALA A 106 -1.24 4.04 10.32
CA ALA A 106 -2.63 3.56 10.29
C ALA A 106 -2.90 2.65 11.50
N ASP A 107 -4.07 2.80 12.10
CA ASP A 107 -4.46 2.04 13.30
C ASP A 107 -4.39 0.51 13.01
N SER A 108 -4.78 0.08 11.81
CA SER A 108 -4.65 -1.32 11.39
C SER A 108 -3.21 -1.84 11.38
N ALA A 109 -2.22 -0.97 11.09
CA ALA A 109 -0.82 -1.37 11.12
C ALA A 109 -0.32 -1.51 12.57
N ILE A 110 -0.80 -0.66 13.48
CA ILE A 110 -0.54 -0.78 14.93
C ILE A 110 -1.15 -2.08 15.47
N ASP A 111 -2.36 -2.42 15.05
CA ASP A 111 -3.02 -3.66 15.49
C ASP A 111 -2.29 -4.91 14.97
N GLN A 112 -1.77 -4.87 13.75
CA GLN A 112 -0.90 -5.93 13.22
C GLN A 112 0.39 -6.09 14.06
N LEU A 113 1.03 -4.97 14.45
CA LEU A 113 2.19 -5.04 15.34
C LEU A 113 1.83 -5.67 16.69
N LYS A 114 0.73 -5.21 17.32
CA LYS A 114 0.26 -5.78 18.58
C LYS A 114 -0.02 -7.28 18.46
N ALA A 115 -0.66 -7.70 17.37
CA ALA A 115 -0.93 -9.10 17.09
C ALA A 115 0.38 -9.90 16.95
N LYS A 116 1.35 -9.36 16.21
CA LYS A 116 2.67 -9.99 16.03
C LYS A 116 3.42 -10.12 17.36
N ILE A 117 3.42 -9.08 18.19
CA ILE A 117 4.04 -9.13 19.53
C ILE A 117 3.38 -10.22 20.38
N ARG A 118 2.03 -10.27 20.41
CA ARG A 118 1.30 -11.30 21.18
C ARG A 118 1.62 -12.71 20.68
N GLU A 119 1.74 -12.89 19.36
CA GLU A 119 2.14 -14.16 18.73
C GLU A 119 3.55 -14.57 19.21
N LEU A 120 4.51 -13.65 19.12
CA LEU A 120 5.91 -13.92 19.50
C LEU A 120 6.07 -14.19 20.99
N THR A 121 5.26 -13.59 21.86
CA THR A 121 5.31 -13.73 23.31
C THR A 121 4.40 -14.83 23.88
N ARG A 122 3.76 -15.62 23.04
CA ARG A 122 2.91 -16.73 23.49
C ARG A 122 3.72 -17.74 24.31
N ARG A 123 3.29 -18.06 25.55
CA ARG A 123 3.95 -19.02 26.46
C ARG A 123 4.03 -20.44 25.91
N THR A 124 3.11 -20.79 25.00
CA THR A 124 2.98 -22.16 24.44
C THR A 124 3.90 -22.45 23.25
N ARG A 125 4.78 -21.52 22.85
CA ARG A 125 5.66 -21.69 21.68
C ARG A 125 6.84 -22.64 21.89
N GLY A 126 7.23 -22.94 23.14
CA GLY A 126 8.35 -23.83 23.44
C GLY A 126 9.74 -23.28 23.03
N HIS A 127 9.86 -22.00 22.72
CA HIS A 127 11.13 -21.34 22.37
C HIS A 127 11.91 -20.87 23.60
N ARG A 128 13.23 -20.81 23.51
CA ARG A 128 14.08 -20.23 24.55
C ARG A 128 13.81 -18.72 24.65
N LEU A 129 13.95 -18.17 25.85
CA LEU A 129 13.72 -16.74 26.07
C LEU A 129 14.65 -15.86 25.22
N SER A 130 15.91 -16.28 25.02
CA SER A 130 16.89 -15.61 24.14
C SER A 130 16.35 -15.44 22.70
N ASP A 131 15.72 -16.48 22.15
CA ASP A 131 15.24 -16.50 20.79
C ASP A 131 14.02 -15.58 20.62
N ILE A 132 13.12 -15.62 21.62
CA ILE A 132 11.96 -14.70 21.68
C ILE A 132 12.42 -13.25 21.75
N VAL A 133 13.40 -12.93 22.57
CA VAL A 133 13.96 -11.57 22.69
C VAL A 133 14.59 -11.12 21.36
N GLN A 134 15.31 -12.01 20.68
CA GLN A 134 15.91 -11.67 19.38
C GLN A 134 14.86 -11.44 18.30
N GLU A 135 13.83 -12.29 18.22
CA GLU A 135 12.70 -12.12 17.28
C GLU A 135 11.96 -10.79 17.56
N LEU A 136 11.68 -10.47 18.82
CA LEU A 136 11.07 -9.20 19.21
C LEU A 136 11.94 -8.01 18.83
N LYS A 137 13.25 -8.06 19.10
CA LYS A 137 14.18 -7.00 18.74
C LYS A 137 14.15 -6.75 17.23
N THR A 138 14.19 -7.78 16.42
CA THR A 138 14.11 -7.67 14.95
C THR A 138 12.79 -7.04 14.50
N ALA A 139 11.66 -7.50 15.03
CA ALA A 139 10.35 -6.96 14.72
C ALA A 139 10.21 -5.48 15.10
N LEU A 140 10.64 -5.11 16.32
CA LEU A 140 10.56 -3.74 16.82
C LEU A 140 11.53 -2.78 16.10
N THR A 141 12.72 -3.26 15.71
CA THR A 141 13.68 -2.45 14.93
C THR A 141 13.11 -2.11 13.55
N GLY A 142 12.52 -3.08 12.84
CA GLY A 142 11.83 -2.83 11.58
C GLY A 142 10.71 -1.79 11.73
N TRP A 143 9.92 -1.90 12.81
CA TRP A 143 8.86 -0.95 13.11
C TRP A 143 9.37 0.45 13.48
N SER A 144 10.45 0.56 14.23
CA SER A 144 11.06 1.85 14.61
C SER A 144 11.56 2.62 13.36
N SER A 145 12.03 1.90 12.35
CA SER A 145 12.43 2.43 11.05
C SER A 145 11.23 3.05 10.31
N LEU A 146 10.08 2.38 10.33
CA LEU A 146 8.83 2.88 9.77
C LEU A 146 8.34 4.15 10.50
N LEU A 147 8.43 4.20 11.83
CA LEU A 147 8.02 5.33 12.64
C LEU A 147 8.90 6.58 12.44
N ARG A 148 10.17 6.42 12.16
CA ARG A 148 11.08 7.56 11.87
C ARG A 148 10.60 8.37 10.67
N ASN A 149 10.07 7.72 9.66
CA ASN A 149 9.55 8.39 8.46
C ASN A 149 8.29 9.22 8.73
N CYS A 150 7.56 8.98 9.84
CA CYS A 150 6.41 9.80 10.23
C CYS A 150 6.80 11.18 10.80
N ARG A 151 8.00 11.32 11.35
CA ARG A 151 8.46 12.57 12.00
C ARG A 151 9.06 13.60 11.04
N SER A 152 9.41 13.20 9.83
CA SER A 152 10.22 13.99 8.91
C SER A 152 9.43 14.82 7.88
N VAL A 153 8.10 14.84 7.96
CA VAL A 153 7.31 15.74 7.10
C VAL A 153 6.98 17.00 7.88
N GLU A 154 7.97 17.88 8.00
CA GLU A 154 7.68 19.29 8.30
C GLU A 154 7.04 19.92 7.06
N PRO A 155 5.93 20.68 7.21
CA PRO A 155 5.41 21.46 6.09
C PRO A 155 6.47 22.50 5.72
N SER A 156 7.06 22.39 4.53
CA SER A 156 7.78 23.50 3.93
C SER A 156 6.81 24.66 3.80
N ALA A 157 7.16 25.77 4.44
CA ALA A 157 6.48 27.05 4.41
C ALA A 157 6.24 27.57 2.98
#